data_53b9effa775c7f6070f380559442132f
#
_entry.id   53b9effa775c7f6070f380559442132f
#
_cell.length_a   1.000
_cell.length_b   1.000
_cell.length_c   1.000
_cell.angle_alpha   90.00
_cell.angle_beta   90.00
_cell.angle_gamma   90.00
#
_symmetry.space_group_name_H-M   'P 1'
#
loop_
_entity.id
_entity.type
_entity.pdbx_description
1 polymer ?
#
loop_
_entity_poly.entity_id
_entity_poly.type
_entity_poly.pdbx_seq_one_letter_code
_entity_poly.pdbx_strand_id
1 'polypeptide(L)'
;MKIKKIFVILTIFIVFSSSTIIGFCQTTNSYEEEPVIVLVIGFGPFLNFTVNPSELITEELDGEVINNAEVVGLQILPNLSNFSESIDIAYDAIECHNPSFIFPIGLAAPYDKIRIEKIGYNLKVENNTNPRIERIIPNGRWIRISDYPAMKIVIKLKLEGIPSQIAFYPGLSLCNGMLYSLLHYIDVNNLDIKSGFIHVPLHKSDENPEGMELDTMVNATRMIIEVTMNHYS
;
A
#
# COMPACT_ATOMS: atom_id res chain seq x y z
N MET A 1 65.35 -28.36 12.67
CA MET A 1 64.33 -27.50 12.01
C MET A 1 62.98 -27.97 12.50
N LYS A 2 62.40 -27.23 13.49
CA LYS A 2 61.15 -27.63 14.16
C LYS A 2 59.97 -26.86 13.52
N ILE A 3 59.05 -27.55 12.88
CA ILE A 3 57.84 -26.97 12.31
C ILE A 3 56.82 -26.82 13.43
N LYS A 4 56.43 -25.58 13.73
CA LYS A 4 55.31 -25.29 14.67
C LYS A 4 54.00 -25.40 13.91
N LYS A 5 53.13 -26.34 14.33
CA LYS A 5 51.73 -26.42 13.90
C LYS A 5 50.94 -25.34 14.60
N ILE A 6 50.33 -24.45 13.81
CA ILE A 6 49.36 -23.46 14.34
C ILE A 6 47.99 -24.11 14.31
N PHE A 7 47.38 -24.29 15.49
CA PHE A 7 45.98 -24.68 15.61
C PHE A 7 45.11 -23.42 15.54
N VAL A 8 44.27 -23.33 14.52
CA VAL A 8 43.22 -22.34 14.45
C VAL A 8 41.98 -22.92 15.12
N ILE A 9 41.61 -22.38 16.28
CA ILE A 9 40.38 -22.73 16.96
C ILE A 9 39.28 -21.87 16.34
N LEU A 10 38.36 -22.51 15.58
CA LEU A 10 37.16 -21.88 15.05
C LEU A 10 36.08 -21.90 16.14
N THR A 11 35.86 -20.77 16.80
CA THR A 11 34.78 -20.62 17.78
C THR A 11 33.49 -20.30 17.03
N ILE A 12 32.60 -21.27 16.96
CA ILE A 12 31.24 -21.07 16.42
C ILE A 12 30.40 -20.42 17.53
N PHE A 13 30.08 -19.15 17.37
CA PHE A 13 29.04 -18.49 18.18
C PHE A 13 27.69 -18.78 17.54
N ILE A 14 26.89 -19.65 18.16
CA ILE A 14 25.47 -19.79 17.83
C ILE A 14 24.74 -18.71 18.62
N VAL A 15 24.34 -17.63 17.92
CA VAL A 15 23.44 -16.62 18.46
C VAL A 15 22.04 -17.02 18.06
N PHE A 16 21.23 -17.44 19.05
CA PHE A 16 19.79 -17.49 18.92
C PHE A 16 19.27 -16.05 18.92
N SER A 17 18.85 -15.54 17.78
CA SER A 17 18.13 -14.28 17.70
C SER A 17 16.70 -14.56 17.25
N SER A 18 15.77 -14.05 18.05
CA SER A 18 14.36 -13.86 17.74
C SER A 18 14.18 -13.30 16.33
N SER A 19 13.30 -13.96 15.57
CA SER A 19 13.03 -13.66 14.14
C SER A 19 12.32 -12.32 14.00
N THR A 20 13.08 -11.28 13.84
CA THR A 20 12.63 -10.09 13.10
C THR A 20 12.98 -10.36 11.64
N ILE A 21 11.98 -10.49 10.79
CA ILE A 21 12.16 -10.61 9.34
C ILE A 21 12.59 -9.22 8.84
N ILE A 22 13.89 -8.98 8.83
CA ILE A 22 14.47 -7.87 8.10
C ILE A 22 14.68 -8.40 6.69
N GLY A 23 13.86 -7.94 5.73
CA GLY A 23 14.07 -8.23 4.33
C GLY A 23 15.45 -7.75 3.89
N PHE A 24 16.31 -8.68 3.49
CA PHE A 24 17.62 -8.36 2.95
C PHE A 24 17.45 -7.86 1.51
N CYS A 25 17.67 -6.60 1.29
CA CYS A 25 17.82 -6.03 -0.05
C CYS A 25 19.14 -6.56 -0.66
N GLN A 26 19.05 -7.46 -1.63
CA GLN A 26 20.22 -7.95 -2.37
C GLN A 26 20.46 -7.10 -3.60
N THR A 27 21.57 -6.38 -3.65
CA THR A 27 22.05 -5.72 -4.87
C THR A 27 22.76 -6.74 -5.77
N THR A 28 22.15 -7.11 -6.89
CA THR A 28 22.80 -7.91 -7.94
C THR A 28 23.22 -6.98 -9.08
N ASN A 29 24.54 -6.89 -9.33
CA ASN A 29 25.10 -6.21 -10.49
C ASN A 29 25.00 -7.12 -11.73
N SER A 30 23.94 -7.02 -12.48
CA SER A 30 23.85 -7.42 -13.89
C SER A 30 23.13 -6.28 -14.64
N TYR A 31 23.53 -5.99 -15.88
CA TYR A 31 22.89 -5.01 -16.76
C TYR A 31 21.56 -5.54 -17.32
N GLU A 32 20.76 -6.17 -16.48
CA GLU A 32 19.36 -6.40 -16.76
C GLU A 32 18.61 -5.15 -16.29
N GLU A 33 17.73 -4.61 -17.09
CA GLU A 33 16.83 -3.51 -16.67
C GLU A 33 16.18 -3.96 -15.37
N GLU A 34 16.34 -3.17 -14.32
CA GLU A 34 15.71 -3.51 -13.03
C GLU A 34 14.20 -3.65 -13.24
N PRO A 35 13.59 -4.71 -12.71
CA PRO A 35 12.16 -4.92 -12.90
C PRO A 35 11.36 -3.73 -12.37
N VAL A 36 10.34 -3.32 -13.11
CA VAL A 36 9.39 -2.32 -12.64
C VAL A 36 8.66 -2.91 -11.42
N ILE A 37 8.71 -2.21 -10.30
CA ILE A 37 8.05 -2.64 -9.06
C ILE A 37 6.73 -1.89 -8.89
N VAL A 38 5.69 -2.65 -8.58
CA VAL A 38 4.37 -2.18 -8.15
C VAL A 38 4.21 -2.52 -6.67
N LEU A 39 4.17 -1.51 -5.81
CA LEU A 39 3.92 -1.69 -4.38
C LEU A 39 2.42 -1.62 -4.09
N VAL A 40 1.84 -2.72 -3.61
CA VAL A 40 0.44 -2.78 -3.15
C VAL A 40 0.44 -2.76 -1.63
N ILE A 41 -0.28 -1.80 -1.03
CA ILE A 41 -0.33 -1.64 0.43
C ILE A 41 -1.74 -1.96 0.93
N GLY A 42 -1.88 -2.97 1.76
CA GLY A 42 -3.11 -3.33 2.46
C GLY A 42 -3.02 -3.09 3.96
N PHE A 43 -4.16 -2.99 4.61
CA PHE A 43 -4.25 -2.83 6.05
C PHE A 43 -4.89 -4.05 6.69
N GLY A 44 -4.30 -4.51 7.79
CA GLY A 44 -4.84 -5.59 8.60
C GLY A 44 -6.14 -5.23 9.34
N PRO A 45 -6.63 -6.14 10.19
CA PRO A 45 -7.83 -5.94 11.00
C PRO A 45 -7.77 -4.66 11.85
N PHE A 46 -8.92 -3.99 12.01
CA PHE A 46 -9.01 -2.77 12.83
C PHE A 46 -10.42 -2.60 13.41
N LEU A 47 -10.53 -1.93 14.56
CA LEU A 47 -11.79 -1.75 15.28
C LEU A 47 -12.54 -3.09 15.46
N ASN A 48 -13.77 -3.18 14.97
CA ASN A 48 -14.61 -4.38 15.03
C ASN A 48 -14.51 -5.22 13.74
N PHE A 49 -13.68 -4.82 12.79
CA PHE A 49 -13.45 -5.59 11.56
C PHE A 49 -12.34 -6.59 11.79
N THR A 50 -12.72 -7.85 12.04
CA THR A 50 -11.79 -8.98 12.27
C THR A 50 -11.11 -9.42 10.98
N VAL A 51 -11.68 -9.08 9.83
CA VAL A 51 -11.12 -9.30 8.49
C VAL A 51 -11.17 -7.99 7.72
N ASN A 52 -10.06 -7.63 7.12
CA ASN A 52 -9.95 -6.47 6.24
C ASN A 52 -9.68 -6.93 4.82
N PRO A 53 -10.60 -6.71 3.86
CA PRO A 53 -10.40 -7.17 2.49
C PRO A 53 -9.15 -6.59 1.83
N SER A 54 -8.66 -5.42 2.26
CA SER A 54 -7.44 -4.87 1.68
C SER A 54 -6.19 -5.69 2.02
N GLU A 55 -6.13 -6.32 3.20
CA GLU A 55 -5.07 -7.26 3.57
C GLU A 55 -5.10 -8.49 2.65
N LEU A 56 -6.28 -9.09 2.48
CA LEU A 56 -6.46 -10.29 1.64
C LEU A 56 -6.12 -10.00 0.17
N ILE A 57 -6.55 -8.85 -0.36
CA ILE A 57 -6.21 -8.44 -1.74
C ILE A 57 -4.70 -8.30 -1.91
N THR A 58 -4.02 -7.72 -0.92
CA THR A 58 -2.57 -7.54 -0.95
C THR A 58 -1.83 -8.88 -0.90
N GLU A 59 -2.31 -9.82 -0.08
CA GLU A 59 -1.77 -11.17 0.01
C GLU A 59 -1.92 -11.94 -1.31
N GLU A 60 -3.08 -11.86 -1.95
CA GLU A 60 -3.35 -12.52 -3.23
C GLU A 60 -2.54 -11.96 -4.40
N LEU A 61 -2.18 -10.68 -4.35
CA LEU A 61 -1.41 -10.03 -5.42
C LEU A 61 0.10 -10.09 -5.22
N ASP A 62 0.59 -10.41 -4.02
CA ASP A 62 2.01 -10.45 -3.71
C ASP A 62 2.76 -11.49 -4.57
N GLY A 63 3.83 -11.09 -5.21
CA GLY A 63 4.62 -11.91 -6.12
C GLY A 63 4.01 -12.11 -7.51
N GLU A 64 2.83 -11.54 -7.80
CA GLU A 64 2.30 -11.56 -9.18
C GLU A 64 3.12 -10.69 -10.13
N VAL A 65 3.04 -11.01 -11.41
CA VAL A 65 3.62 -10.17 -12.48
C VAL A 65 2.50 -9.59 -13.32
N ILE A 66 2.34 -8.28 -13.29
CA ILE A 66 1.32 -7.54 -14.04
C ILE A 66 2.01 -6.59 -15.03
N ASN A 67 1.74 -6.74 -16.33
CA ASN A 67 2.37 -5.94 -17.40
C ASN A 67 3.91 -5.88 -17.28
N ASN A 68 4.56 -7.01 -17.00
CA ASN A 68 6.01 -7.15 -16.77
C ASN A 68 6.55 -6.42 -15.53
N ALA A 69 5.68 -5.95 -14.63
CA ALA A 69 6.07 -5.42 -13.34
C ALA A 69 5.83 -6.45 -12.24
N GLU A 70 6.76 -6.57 -11.32
CA GLU A 70 6.61 -7.39 -10.13
C GLU A 70 5.76 -6.66 -9.08
N VAL A 71 4.78 -7.34 -8.52
CA VAL A 71 3.96 -6.83 -7.43
C VAL A 71 4.57 -7.22 -6.10
N VAL A 72 4.84 -6.23 -5.27
CA VAL A 72 5.27 -6.41 -3.88
C VAL A 72 4.12 -6.03 -2.96
N GLY A 73 3.63 -6.96 -2.19
CA GLY A 73 2.56 -6.78 -1.21
C GLY A 73 3.11 -6.33 0.15
N LEU A 74 2.61 -5.21 0.66
CA LEU A 74 2.92 -4.71 2.00
C LEU A 74 1.67 -4.72 2.87
N GLN A 75 1.67 -5.51 3.93
CA GLN A 75 0.60 -5.53 4.92
C GLN A 75 0.98 -4.66 6.12
N ILE A 76 0.13 -3.71 6.48
CA ILE A 76 0.34 -2.80 7.61
C ILE A 76 -0.74 -3.04 8.66
N LEU A 77 -0.35 -3.36 9.89
CA LEU A 77 -1.26 -3.35 11.03
C LEU A 77 -1.58 -1.89 11.40
N PRO A 78 -2.85 -1.45 11.26
CA PRO A 78 -3.17 -0.06 11.46
C PRO A 78 -3.12 0.36 12.93
N ASN A 79 -2.26 1.33 13.25
CA ASN A 79 -2.28 2.00 14.54
C ASN A 79 -3.18 3.25 14.44
N LEU A 80 -4.46 3.11 14.83
CA LEU A 80 -5.43 4.20 14.72
C LEU A 80 -5.19 5.33 15.74
N SER A 81 -4.40 5.08 16.78
CA SER A 81 -4.01 6.09 17.75
C SER A 81 -2.82 6.93 17.28
N ASN A 82 -1.97 6.34 16.44
CA ASN A 82 -0.79 6.98 15.86
C ASN A 82 -0.57 6.49 14.43
N PHE A 83 -1.34 7.00 13.47
CA PHE A 83 -1.23 6.53 12.10
C PHE A 83 0.05 6.99 11.38
N SER A 84 0.87 7.90 11.97
CA SER A 84 2.19 8.22 11.42
C SER A 84 3.10 6.99 11.34
N GLU A 85 3.02 6.08 12.30
CA GLU A 85 3.76 4.82 12.27
C GLU A 85 3.45 3.98 11.03
N SER A 86 2.16 3.88 10.66
CA SER A 86 1.75 3.20 9.41
C SER A 86 2.27 3.90 8.15
N ILE A 87 2.42 5.22 8.17
CA ILE A 87 2.97 6.00 7.06
C ILE A 87 4.48 5.82 6.97
N ASP A 88 5.19 5.79 8.11
CA ASP A 88 6.63 5.58 8.15
C ASP A 88 7.01 4.20 7.58
N ILE A 89 6.24 3.15 7.89
CA ILE A 89 6.40 1.82 7.27
C ILE A 89 6.26 1.87 5.75
N ALA A 90 5.32 2.67 5.23
CA ALA A 90 5.17 2.83 3.79
C ALA A 90 6.33 3.60 3.15
N TYR A 91 6.91 4.58 3.84
CA TYR A 91 8.11 5.30 3.39
C TYR A 91 9.33 4.36 3.36
N ASP A 92 9.54 3.56 4.39
CA ASP A 92 10.62 2.57 4.43
C ASP A 92 10.50 1.57 3.26
N ALA A 93 9.26 1.15 2.92
CA ALA A 93 9.03 0.28 1.79
C ALA A 93 9.33 0.95 0.44
N ILE A 94 9.05 2.25 0.29
CA ILE A 94 9.44 3.01 -0.92
C ILE A 94 10.95 3.04 -1.06
N GLU A 95 11.68 3.31 0.02
CA GLU A 95 13.15 3.35 0.00
C GLU A 95 13.75 1.97 -0.28
N CYS A 96 13.14 0.91 0.26
CA CYS A 96 13.62 -0.47 0.07
C CYS A 96 13.39 -1.00 -1.34
N HIS A 97 12.18 -0.79 -1.89
CA HIS A 97 11.76 -1.43 -3.14
C HIS A 97 11.86 -0.53 -4.36
N ASN A 98 12.06 0.78 -4.19
CA ASN A 98 12.11 1.76 -5.27
C ASN A 98 10.97 1.58 -6.31
N PRO A 99 9.69 1.56 -5.88
CA PRO A 99 8.58 1.24 -6.77
C PRO A 99 8.32 2.36 -7.78
N SER A 100 7.85 2.00 -8.99
CA SER A 100 7.35 2.97 -9.97
C SER A 100 5.88 3.34 -9.72
N PHE A 101 5.14 2.43 -9.07
CA PHE A 101 3.72 2.60 -8.79
C PHE A 101 3.40 2.13 -7.36
N ILE A 102 2.53 2.87 -6.67
CA ILE A 102 2.07 2.50 -5.33
C ILE A 102 0.55 2.49 -5.29
N PHE A 103 -0.04 1.37 -4.85
CA PHE A 103 -1.48 1.15 -4.74
C PHE A 103 -1.91 0.85 -3.30
N PRO A 104 -2.12 1.87 -2.45
CA PRO A 104 -2.71 1.70 -1.14
C PRO A 104 -4.20 1.37 -1.28
N ILE A 105 -4.65 0.37 -0.55
CA ILE A 105 -6.02 -0.14 -0.53
C ILE A 105 -6.54 -0.08 0.90
N GLY A 106 -7.76 0.40 1.10
CA GLY A 106 -8.39 0.42 2.41
C GLY A 106 -9.85 0.04 2.38
N LEU A 107 -10.35 -0.45 3.50
CA LEU A 107 -11.76 -0.77 3.68
C LEU A 107 -12.60 0.51 3.85
N ALA A 108 -13.66 0.63 3.06
CA ALA A 108 -14.69 1.66 3.21
C ALA A 108 -16.07 1.00 3.45
N ALA A 109 -16.24 0.42 4.62
CA ALA A 109 -17.41 -0.37 5.01
C ALA A 109 -18.81 0.21 4.69
N PRO A 110 -19.04 1.55 4.73
CA PRO A 110 -20.36 2.10 4.39
C PRO A 110 -20.73 2.05 2.91
N TYR A 111 -19.79 1.64 2.03
CA TYR A 111 -20.01 1.67 0.59
C TYR A 111 -20.07 0.26 0.00
N ASP A 112 -20.77 0.13 -1.12
CA ASP A 112 -20.98 -1.11 -1.87
C ASP A 112 -20.17 -1.17 -3.18
N LYS A 113 -19.26 -0.20 -3.39
CA LYS A 113 -18.53 0.01 -4.65
C LYS A 113 -17.05 0.23 -4.39
N ILE A 114 -16.25 -0.14 -5.37
CA ILE A 114 -14.84 0.27 -5.41
C ILE A 114 -14.76 1.77 -5.69
N ARG A 115 -13.96 2.48 -4.90
CA ARG A 115 -13.83 3.93 -4.97
C ARG A 115 -12.38 4.30 -5.31
N ILE A 116 -12.22 5.07 -6.37
CA ILE A 116 -10.91 5.62 -6.77
C ILE A 116 -10.82 7.03 -6.20
N GLU A 117 -10.08 7.18 -5.12
CA GLU A 117 -9.96 8.46 -4.42
C GLU A 117 -9.06 9.43 -5.18
N LYS A 118 -9.58 10.63 -5.46
CA LYS A 118 -8.85 11.64 -6.25
C LYS A 118 -8.13 12.68 -5.43
N ILE A 119 -8.55 12.93 -4.19
CA ILE A 119 -8.02 14.03 -3.37
C ILE A 119 -7.62 13.51 -2.00
N GLY A 120 -6.36 13.73 -1.64
CA GLY A 120 -5.85 13.63 -0.27
C GLY A 120 -5.84 15.02 0.38
N TYR A 121 -6.37 15.11 1.59
CA TYR A 121 -6.46 16.35 2.36
C TYR A 121 -5.37 16.41 3.41
N ASN A 122 -4.73 17.56 3.56
CA ASN A 122 -3.76 17.82 4.63
C ASN A 122 -4.48 18.02 5.97
N LEU A 123 -5.37 17.12 6.30
CA LEU A 123 -6.20 17.17 7.50
C LEU A 123 -6.31 15.76 8.10
N LYS A 124 -6.25 15.69 9.43
CA LYS A 124 -6.55 14.50 10.22
C LYS A 124 -7.49 14.84 11.36
N VAL A 125 -8.28 13.87 11.77
CA VAL A 125 -9.00 13.94 13.05
C VAL A 125 -8.14 13.25 14.09
N GLU A 126 -7.72 14.00 15.09
CA GLU A 126 -6.99 13.49 16.22
C GLU A 126 -7.93 13.38 17.44
N ASN A 127 -7.83 12.26 18.14
CA ASN A 127 -8.56 11.95 19.37
C ASN A 127 -10.08 11.78 19.22
N ASN A 128 -10.54 10.53 19.36
CA ASN A 128 -11.95 10.15 19.27
C ASN A 128 -12.83 10.66 20.42
N THR A 129 -12.27 11.04 21.57
CA THR A 129 -13.03 11.55 22.74
C THR A 129 -13.25 13.05 22.72
N ASN A 130 -12.37 13.79 22.06
CA ASN A 130 -12.50 15.22 21.81
C ASN A 130 -11.89 15.54 20.44
N PRO A 131 -12.61 15.24 19.34
CA PRO A 131 -12.04 15.26 18.01
C PRO A 131 -11.58 16.69 17.63
N ARG A 132 -10.33 16.80 17.26
CA ARG A 132 -9.73 18.02 16.70
C ARG A 132 -9.30 17.75 15.28
N ILE A 133 -9.51 18.71 14.41
CA ILE A 133 -9.00 18.66 13.05
C ILE A 133 -7.64 19.35 13.04
N GLU A 134 -6.62 18.62 12.66
CA GLU A 134 -5.25 19.09 12.59
C GLU A 134 -4.67 18.86 11.19
N ARG A 135 -3.57 19.54 10.90
CA ARG A 135 -2.82 19.30 9.66
C ARG A 135 -1.92 18.06 9.82
N ILE A 136 -1.87 17.23 8.79
CA ILE A 136 -0.92 16.10 8.73
C ILE A 136 0.50 16.65 8.62
N ILE A 137 0.72 17.58 7.68
CA ILE A 137 2.00 18.27 7.46
C ILE A 137 1.78 19.78 7.69
N PRO A 138 2.39 20.40 8.71
CA PRO A 138 2.10 21.78 9.11
C PRO A 138 2.18 22.81 7.98
N ASN A 139 3.22 22.75 7.15
CA ASN A 139 3.46 23.68 6.05
C ASN A 139 3.19 23.06 4.66
N GLY A 140 2.59 21.88 4.61
CA GLY A 140 2.23 21.21 3.35
C GLY A 140 1.08 21.90 2.63
N ARG A 141 0.90 21.61 1.33
CA ARG A 141 -0.29 22.05 0.57
C ARG A 141 -1.57 21.53 1.23
N TRP A 142 -2.69 22.23 1.02
CA TRP A 142 -3.97 21.82 1.60
C TRP A 142 -4.51 20.50 1.02
N ILE A 143 -4.23 20.26 -0.26
CA ILE A 143 -4.67 19.07 -0.97
C ILE A 143 -3.53 18.51 -1.82
N ARG A 144 -3.62 17.21 -2.09
CA ARG A 144 -2.85 16.49 -3.09
C ARG A 144 -3.80 15.74 -4.01
N ILE A 145 -3.46 15.65 -5.28
CA ILE A 145 -4.28 14.98 -6.29
C ILE A 145 -3.63 13.67 -6.67
N SER A 146 -4.41 12.60 -6.59
CA SER A 146 -4.00 11.26 -7.02
C SER A 146 -3.61 11.23 -8.50
N ASP A 147 -2.53 10.51 -8.81
CA ASP A 147 -2.05 10.31 -10.18
C ASP A 147 -2.92 9.34 -10.97
N TYR A 148 -3.73 8.51 -10.30
CA TYR A 148 -4.55 7.51 -11.00
C TYR A 148 -5.44 8.12 -12.07
N PRO A 149 -5.49 7.50 -13.27
CA PRO A 149 -6.39 7.88 -14.36
C PRO A 149 -7.83 7.44 -14.05
N ALA A 150 -8.41 7.98 -12.96
CA ALA A 150 -9.63 7.49 -12.31
C ALA A 150 -10.82 7.30 -13.27
N MET A 151 -10.96 8.16 -14.29
CA MET A 151 -12.03 8.01 -15.27
C MET A 151 -11.82 6.77 -16.14
N LYS A 152 -10.59 6.52 -16.61
CA LYS A 152 -10.28 5.31 -17.40
C LYS A 152 -10.49 4.05 -16.57
N ILE A 153 -10.04 4.07 -15.31
CA ILE A 153 -10.22 2.96 -14.35
C ILE A 153 -11.71 2.65 -14.15
N VAL A 154 -12.50 3.66 -13.79
CA VAL A 154 -13.94 3.45 -13.51
C VAL A 154 -14.70 2.96 -14.75
N ILE A 155 -14.36 3.46 -15.94
CA ILE A 155 -14.94 2.98 -17.19
C ILE A 155 -14.58 1.50 -17.39
N LYS A 156 -13.31 1.12 -17.24
CA LYS A 156 -12.87 -0.27 -17.40
C LYS A 156 -13.59 -1.19 -16.44
N LEU A 157 -13.63 -0.86 -15.14
CA LEU A 157 -14.31 -1.68 -14.14
C LEU A 157 -15.81 -1.84 -14.42
N LYS A 158 -16.50 -0.77 -14.84
CA LYS A 158 -17.92 -0.83 -15.19
C LYS A 158 -18.20 -1.66 -16.44
N LEU A 159 -17.30 -1.66 -17.42
CA LEU A 159 -17.42 -2.53 -18.60
C LEU A 159 -17.31 -4.02 -18.24
N GLU A 160 -16.57 -4.33 -17.17
CA GLU A 160 -16.47 -5.69 -16.61
C GLU A 160 -17.57 -6.00 -15.57
N GLY A 161 -18.58 -5.11 -15.45
CA GLY A 161 -19.68 -5.29 -14.50
C GLY A 161 -19.34 -5.03 -13.04
N ILE A 162 -18.16 -4.46 -12.74
CA ILE A 162 -17.71 -4.20 -11.36
C ILE A 162 -18.21 -2.84 -10.90
N PRO A 163 -19.00 -2.76 -9.81
CA PRO A 163 -19.48 -1.51 -9.25
C PRO A 163 -18.33 -0.62 -8.81
N SER A 164 -18.20 0.56 -9.40
CA SER A 164 -17.09 1.46 -9.14
C SER A 164 -17.45 2.93 -9.34
N GLN A 165 -16.72 3.83 -8.68
CA GLN A 165 -16.91 5.27 -8.83
C GLN A 165 -15.61 6.05 -8.56
N ILE A 166 -15.55 7.29 -9.10
CA ILE A 166 -14.56 8.28 -8.66
C ILE A 166 -15.05 8.85 -7.34
N ALA A 167 -14.14 9.02 -6.39
CA ALA A 167 -14.43 9.59 -5.09
C ALA A 167 -13.48 10.75 -4.76
N PHE A 168 -13.95 11.68 -3.97
CA PHE A 168 -13.23 12.91 -3.65
C PHE A 168 -13.04 13.11 -2.16
N TYR A 169 -13.48 12.16 -1.34
CA TYR A 169 -13.37 12.26 0.11
C TYR A 169 -13.06 10.89 0.73
N PRO A 170 -11.78 10.64 1.06
CA PRO A 170 -11.33 9.38 1.68
C PRO A 170 -11.50 9.35 3.20
N GLY A 171 -12.27 10.28 3.77
CA GLY A 171 -12.34 10.49 5.21
C GLY A 171 -11.24 11.43 5.72
N LEU A 172 -11.02 11.46 7.02
CA LEU A 172 -9.93 12.23 7.68
C LEU A 172 -9.14 11.37 8.67
N SER A 173 -9.10 10.07 8.45
CA SER A 173 -8.35 9.10 9.25
C SER A 173 -7.17 8.54 8.45
N LEU A 174 -6.73 7.31 8.77
CA LEU A 174 -5.55 6.66 8.19
C LEU A 174 -5.54 6.64 6.65
N CYS A 175 -6.68 6.33 6.00
CA CYS A 175 -6.75 6.26 4.53
C CYS A 175 -6.40 7.61 3.88
N ASN A 176 -6.97 8.71 4.40
CA ASN A 176 -6.61 10.05 3.95
C ASN A 176 -5.16 10.39 4.32
N GLY A 177 -4.73 10.00 5.52
CA GLY A 177 -3.36 10.18 5.98
C GLY A 177 -2.36 9.52 5.04
N MET A 178 -2.59 8.27 4.67
CA MET A 178 -1.75 7.51 3.74
C MET A 178 -1.75 8.16 2.36
N LEU A 179 -2.92 8.43 1.77
CA LEU A 179 -3.04 9.08 0.46
C LEU A 179 -2.30 10.42 0.41
N TYR A 180 -2.58 11.31 1.39
CA TYR A 180 -1.95 12.63 1.41
C TYR A 180 -0.45 12.55 1.61
N SER A 181 0.01 11.74 2.57
CA SER A 181 1.42 11.65 2.94
C SER A 181 2.27 11.03 1.84
N LEU A 182 1.81 9.97 1.17
CA LEU A 182 2.50 9.38 0.03
C LEU A 182 2.66 10.39 -1.12
N LEU A 183 1.57 11.04 -1.54
CA LEU A 183 1.63 12.06 -2.58
C LEU A 183 2.48 13.27 -2.19
N HIS A 184 2.54 13.60 -0.90
CA HIS A 184 3.44 14.64 -0.40
C HIS A 184 4.90 14.21 -0.45
N TYR A 185 5.20 13.01 0.02
CA TYR A 185 6.56 12.45 0.03
C TYR A 185 7.14 12.34 -1.39
N ILE A 186 6.35 11.83 -2.33
CA ILE A 186 6.71 11.73 -3.75
C ILE A 186 7.04 13.12 -4.33
N ASP A 187 6.18 14.12 -4.11
CA ASP A 187 6.36 15.48 -4.66
C ASP A 187 7.59 16.21 -4.07
N VAL A 188 7.78 16.15 -2.74
CA VAL A 188 8.88 16.89 -2.09
C VAL A 188 10.25 16.26 -2.33
N ASN A 189 10.30 14.96 -2.57
CA ASN A 189 11.52 14.23 -2.90
C ASN A 189 11.76 14.10 -4.42
N ASN A 190 10.87 14.67 -5.25
CA ASN A 190 10.94 14.60 -6.71
C ASN A 190 11.06 13.16 -7.25
N LEU A 191 10.31 12.24 -6.67
CA LEU A 191 10.31 10.84 -7.09
C LEU A 191 9.38 10.65 -8.32
N ASP A 192 9.81 9.85 -9.29
CA ASP A 192 8.95 9.48 -10.43
C ASP A 192 8.09 8.26 -10.09
N ILE A 193 7.26 8.40 -9.08
CA ILE A 193 6.34 7.36 -8.59
C ILE A 193 4.91 7.83 -8.82
N LYS A 194 4.03 6.96 -9.31
CA LYS A 194 2.60 7.24 -9.46
C LYS A 194 1.82 6.60 -8.32
N SER A 195 1.03 7.39 -7.61
CA SER A 195 0.26 6.93 -6.45
C SER A 195 -1.14 7.51 -6.38
N GLY A 196 -1.98 6.88 -5.60
CA GLY A 196 -3.35 7.27 -5.31
C GLY A 196 -3.88 6.47 -4.13
N PHE A 197 -5.19 6.19 -4.08
CA PHE A 197 -5.80 5.36 -3.05
C PHE A 197 -7.06 4.68 -3.59
N ILE A 198 -7.23 3.40 -3.21
CA ILE A 198 -8.39 2.58 -3.56
C ILE A 198 -9.14 2.25 -2.28
N HIS A 199 -10.42 2.59 -2.23
CA HIS A 199 -11.31 2.05 -1.22
C HIS A 199 -12.10 0.87 -1.79
N VAL A 200 -12.13 -0.22 -1.04
CA VAL A 200 -12.94 -1.41 -1.33
C VAL A 200 -14.07 -1.55 -0.32
N PRO A 201 -15.23 -2.13 -0.72
CA PRO A 201 -16.32 -2.41 0.20
C PRO A 201 -15.98 -3.59 1.13
N LEU A 202 -16.89 -3.90 2.03
CA LEU A 202 -16.86 -5.14 2.79
C LEU A 202 -16.85 -6.36 1.84
N HIS A 203 -16.04 -7.36 2.15
CA HIS A 203 -16.10 -8.61 1.41
C HIS A 203 -17.32 -9.43 1.82
N LYS A 204 -17.80 -10.26 0.90
CA LYS A 204 -18.93 -11.14 1.13
C LYS A 204 -18.54 -12.26 2.09
N SER A 205 -19.37 -12.47 3.11
CA SER A 205 -19.21 -13.52 4.11
C SER A 205 -20.58 -13.85 4.71
N ASP A 206 -20.63 -14.86 5.59
CA ASP A 206 -21.86 -15.19 6.33
C ASP A 206 -22.36 -14.01 7.16
N GLU A 207 -21.44 -13.18 7.69
CA GLU A 207 -21.77 -11.98 8.47
C GLU A 207 -22.16 -10.79 7.58
N ASN A 208 -21.76 -10.80 6.29
CA ASN A 208 -22.00 -9.74 5.33
C ASN A 208 -22.36 -10.32 3.95
N PRO A 209 -23.57 -10.90 3.78
CA PRO A 209 -23.96 -11.57 2.54
C PRO A 209 -24.08 -10.63 1.32
N GLU A 210 -24.28 -9.32 1.56
CA GLU A 210 -24.36 -8.29 0.51
C GLU A 210 -23.00 -7.71 0.12
N GLY A 211 -21.91 -8.21 0.72
CA GLY A 211 -20.55 -7.78 0.41
C GLY A 211 -20.13 -8.13 -1.02
N MET A 212 -19.00 -7.56 -1.46
CA MET A 212 -18.40 -7.91 -2.74
C MET A 212 -17.55 -9.17 -2.58
N GLU A 213 -17.60 -10.07 -3.57
CA GLU A 213 -16.74 -11.25 -3.59
C GLU A 213 -15.25 -10.82 -3.58
N LEU A 214 -14.41 -11.52 -2.81
CA LEU A 214 -12.99 -11.21 -2.73
C LEU A 214 -12.31 -11.26 -4.10
N ASP A 215 -12.56 -12.32 -4.87
CA ASP A 215 -12.02 -12.50 -6.22
C ASP A 215 -12.38 -11.31 -7.15
N THR A 216 -13.57 -10.74 -6.97
CA THR A 216 -13.98 -9.54 -7.73
C THR A 216 -13.12 -8.34 -7.36
N MET A 217 -12.82 -8.15 -6.06
CA MET A 217 -11.96 -7.04 -5.60
C MET A 217 -10.51 -7.24 -6.02
N VAL A 218 -9.98 -8.46 -5.95
CA VAL A 218 -8.63 -8.81 -6.44
C VAL A 218 -8.51 -8.52 -7.94
N ASN A 219 -9.46 -9.04 -8.74
CA ASN A 219 -9.48 -8.81 -10.19
C ASN A 219 -9.63 -7.32 -10.53
N ALA A 220 -10.46 -6.59 -9.79
CA ALA A 220 -10.58 -5.14 -9.98
C ALA A 220 -9.27 -4.41 -9.68
N THR A 221 -8.56 -4.80 -8.62
CA THR A 221 -7.27 -4.20 -8.27
C THR A 221 -6.23 -4.47 -9.36
N ARG A 222 -6.19 -5.70 -9.89
CA ARG A 222 -5.34 -6.07 -11.03
C ARG A 222 -5.61 -5.18 -12.25
N MET A 223 -6.88 -4.97 -12.60
CA MET A 223 -7.29 -4.08 -13.69
C MET A 223 -6.91 -2.61 -13.41
N ILE A 224 -7.02 -2.14 -12.16
CA ILE A 224 -6.62 -0.78 -11.77
C ILE A 224 -5.12 -0.59 -11.99
N ILE A 225 -4.29 -1.55 -11.59
CA ILE A 225 -2.85 -1.57 -11.82
C ILE A 225 -2.56 -1.51 -13.32
N GLU A 226 -3.13 -2.43 -14.11
CA GLU A 226 -2.94 -2.48 -15.57
C GLU A 226 -3.31 -1.16 -16.27
N VAL A 227 -4.49 -0.60 -15.97
CA VAL A 227 -4.96 0.66 -16.57
C VAL A 227 -4.06 1.82 -16.18
N THR A 228 -3.56 1.83 -14.95
CA THR A 228 -2.67 2.89 -14.47
C THR A 228 -1.31 2.79 -15.15
N MET A 229 -0.70 1.61 -15.18
CA MET A 229 0.58 1.38 -15.85
C MET A 229 0.50 1.75 -17.33
N ASN A 230 -0.51 1.27 -18.07
CA ASN A 230 -0.72 1.59 -19.48
C ASN A 230 -1.02 3.07 -19.75
N HIS A 231 -1.32 3.86 -18.73
CA HIS A 231 -1.50 5.30 -18.87
C HIS A 231 -0.19 6.08 -18.89
N TYR A 232 0.85 5.53 -18.23
CA TYR A 232 2.16 6.15 -18.06
C TYR A 232 3.28 5.48 -18.88
N SER A 233 2.96 4.40 -19.60
CA SER A 233 3.85 3.71 -20.55
C SER A 233 4.07 4.46 -21.84
#